data_31df71e4b18470d037f2f6a9c6db65a7
#
_entry.id   31df71e4b18470d037f2f6a9c6db65a7
#
_cell.length_a   1.000
_cell.length_b   1.000
_cell.length_c   1.000
_cell.angle_alpha   90.00
_cell.angle_beta   90.00
_cell.angle_gamma   90.00
#
_symmetry.space_group_name_H-M   'P 1'
#
loop_
_entity.id
_entity.type
_entity.pdbx_description
1 polymer ?
#
loop_
_entity_poly.entity_id
_entity_poly.type
_entity_poly.pdbx_seq_one_letter_code
_entity_poly.pdbx_strand_id
1 'polypeptide(L)'
;RALATRPRLLICDEPTSALDVSIQAQILNLLKDIQDELHLTMLFISHDLPVVRQMASRIVVLKNGKVCEINETEKLFHFPAHEYTKELINLMPKIESIL
;
A
#
# COMPACT_ATOMS: atom_id res chain seq x y z
N ARG A 1 25.98 -16.09 -8.79
CA ARG A 1 25.85 -15.60 -8.25
C ARG A 1 24.82 -14.73 -8.05
N ALA A 2 24.95 -13.62 -8.41
CA ALA A 2 23.96 -12.61 -8.19
C ALA A 2 22.58 -13.05 -8.65
N LEU A 3 22.50 -13.80 -9.71
CA LEU A 3 21.21 -14.27 -10.19
C LEU A 3 20.55 -15.23 -9.22
N ALA A 4 21.34 -16.09 -8.62
CA ALA A 4 20.80 -17.05 -7.66
C ALA A 4 20.29 -16.37 -6.40
N THR A 5 20.80 -15.17 -6.10
CA THR A 5 20.44 -14.46 -4.89
C THR A 5 19.49 -13.30 -5.14
N ARG A 6 19.01 -13.15 -6.36
CA ARG A 6 18.08 -12.04 -6.66
C ARG A 6 16.83 -12.17 -5.81
N PRO A 7 16.45 -11.12 -5.12
CA PRO A 7 15.23 -11.17 -4.30
C PRO A 7 14.00 -11.26 -5.19
N ARG A 8 13.02 -12.02 -4.75
CA ARG A 8 11.73 -12.09 -5.41
C ARG A 8 10.66 -11.39 -4.62
N LEU A 9 10.93 -11.09 -3.37
CA LEU A 9 10.00 -10.43 -2.48
C LEU A 9 10.71 -9.30 -1.78
N LEU A 10 10.14 -8.11 -1.88
CA LEU A 10 10.64 -6.93 -1.19
C LEU A 10 9.60 -6.54 -0.15
N ILE A 11 10.02 -6.38 1.10
CA ILE A 11 9.14 -5.97 2.17
C ILE A 11 9.43 -4.50 2.50
N CYS A 12 8.42 -3.65 2.37
CA CYS A 12 8.51 -2.23 2.66
C CYS A 12 7.62 -1.93 3.86
N ASP A 13 8.23 -1.68 5.03
CA ASP A 13 7.50 -1.47 6.27
C ASP A 13 7.49 0.01 6.60
N GLU A 14 6.38 0.69 6.36
CA GLU A 14 6.21 2.12 6.62
C GLU A 14 7.32 2.96 5.99
N PRO A 15 7.62 2.75 4.70
CA PRO A 15 8.83 3.36 4.13
C PRO A 15 8.77 4.88 4.03
N THR A 16 7.59 5.47 4.11
CA THR A 16 7.45 6.91 3.93
C THR A 16 6.80 7.62 5.10
N SER A 17 6.62 6.93 6.23
CA SER A 17 5.80 7.47 7.32
C SER A 17 6.35 8.73 7.96
N ALA A 18 7.67 8.94 7.91
CA ALA A 18 8.31 10.10 8.54
C ALA A 18 8.70 11.19 7.53
N LEU A 19 8.31 11.05 6.28
CA LEU A 19 8.76 11.96 5.21
C LEU A 19 7.68 12.96 4.87
N ASP A 20 8.09 14.13 4.35
CA ASP A 20 7.09 15.06 3.87
C ASP A 20 6.55 14.60 2.50
N VAL A 21 5.50 15.27 2.02
CA VAL A 21 4.71 14.77 0.90
C VAL A 21 5.52 14.65 -0.38
N SER A 22 6.36 15.63 -0.70
CA SER A 22 7.07 15.58 -1.98
C SER A 22 8.16 14.51 -1.98
N ILE A 23 8.85 14.34 -0.86
CA ILE A 23 9.86 13.28 -0.76
C ILE A 23 9.17 11.92 -0.75
N GLN A 24 8.02 11.83 -0.10
CA GLN A 24 7.23 10.62 -0.08
C GLN A 24 6.88 10.17 -1.50
N ALA A 25 6.41 11.10 -2.34
CA ALA A 25 6.06 10.76 -3.71
C ALA A 25 7.28 10.26 -4.50
N GLN A 26 8.44 10.87 -4.28
CA GLN A 26 9.66 10.43 -4.96
C GLN A 26 10.05 9.02 -4.57
N ILE A 27 9.95 8.70 -3.28
CA ILE A 27 10.29 7.36 -2.79
C ILE A 27 9.31 6.32 -3.34
N LEU A 28 8.02 6.64 -3.36
CA LEU A 28 7.03 5.70 -3.88
C LEU A 28 7.23 5.43 -5.37
N ASN A 29 7.55 6.47 -6.14
CA ASN A 29 7.83 6.28 -7.56
C ASN A 29 9.07 5.42 -7.77
N LEU A 30 10.10 5.63 -6.96
CA LEU A 30 11.31 4.83 -7.04
C LEU A 30 11.02 3.36 -6.74
N LEU A 31 10.20 3.10 -5.72
CA LEU A 31 9.84 1.72 -5.39
C LEU A 31 9.06 1.06 -6.53
N LYS A 32 8.15 1.79 -7.16
CA LYS A 32 7.41 1.24 -8.29
C LYS A 32 8.33 0.96 -9.47
N ASP A 33 9.27 1.85 -9.74
CA ASP A 33 10.22 1.64 -10.83
C ASP A 33 11.07 0.40 -10.58
N ILE A 34 11.53 0.21 -9.35
CA ILE A 34 12.32 -0.96 -8.99
C ILE A 34 11.48 -2.22 -9.15
N GLN A 35 10.25 -2.18 -8.71
CA GLN A 35 9.35 -3.32 -8.82
C GLN A 35 9.15 -3.72 -10.28
N ASP A 36 8.89 -2.74 -11.13
CA ASP A 36 8.65 -3.01 -12.55
C ASP A 36 9.91 -3.53 -13.22
N GLU A 37 11.05 -2.91 -12.93
CA GLU A 37 12.30 -3.26 -13.59
C GLU A 37 12.77 -4.66 -13.21
N LEU A 38 12.64 -5.02 -11.95
CA LEU A 38 13.12 -6.29 -11.44
C LEU A 38 12.04 -7.35 -11.31
N HIS A 39 10.80 -7.02 -11.63
CA HIS A 39 9.64 -7.93 -11.53
C HIS A 39 9.52 -8.49 -10.12
N LEU A 40 9.64 -7.64 -9.13
CA LEU A 40 9.55 -8.04 -7.73
C LEU A 40 8.11 -8.13 -7.26
N THR A 41 7.86 -9.07 -6.38
CA THR A 41 6.65 -9.06 -5.56
C THR A 41 6.94 -8.17 -4.36
N MET A 42 6.05 -7.23 -4.07
CA MET A 42 6.28 -6.28 -2.98
C MET A 42 5.19 -6.43 -1.92
N LEU A 43 5.61 -6.57 -0.67
CA LEU A 43 4.70 -6.50 0.47
C LEU A 43 4.87 -5.12 1.10
N PHE A 44 3.84 -4.30 1.00
CA PHE A 44 3.90 -2.91 1.42
C PHE A 44 3.04 -2.75 2.68
N ILE A 45 3.66 -2.35 3.77
CA ILE A 45 2.99 -2.23 5.06
C ILE A 45 2.89 -0.75 5.43
N SER A 46 1.68 -0.26 5.62
CA SER A 46 1.47 1.13 5.94
C SER A 46 0.08 1.32 6.54
N HIS A 47 -0.06 2.35 7.37
CA HIS A 47 -1.37 2.77 7.87
C HIS A 47 -1.90 3.96 7.06
N ASP A 48 -1.17 4.41 6.06
CA ASP A 48 -1.55 5.54 5.22
C ASP A 48 -2.34 5.01 4.02
N LEU A 49 -3.66 5.06 4.09
CA LEU A 49 -4.52 4.46 3.08
C LEU A 49 -4.33 5.04 1.67
N PRO A 50 -4.20 6.36 1.49
CA PRO A 50 -3.94 6.87 0.15
C PRO A 50 -2.67 6.30 -0.47
N VAL A 51 -1.61 6.11 0.34
CA VAL A 51 -0.37 5.52 -0.14
C VAL A 51 -0.58 4.06 -0.52
N VAL A 52 -1.27 3.31 0.34
CA VAL A 52 -1.55 1.90 0.05
C VAL A 52 -2.36 1.76 -1.22
N ARG A 53 -3.36 2.63 -1.42
CA ARG A 53 -4.19 2.59 -2.61
C ARG A 53 -3.36 2.80 -3.87
N GLN A 54 -2.39 3.69 -3.79
CA GLN A 54 -1.52 3.99 -4.92
C GLN A 54 -0.56 2.85 -5.25
N MET A 55 -0.07 2.16 -4.21
CA MET A 55 1.00 1.18 -4.38
C MET A 55 0.52 -0.25 -4.57
N ALA A 56 -0.61 -0.61 -4.00
CA ALA A 56 -1.02 -2.01 -3.90
C ALA A 56 -2.06 -2.40 -4.94
N SER A 57 -1.97 -3.62 -5.45
CA SER A 57 -3.02 -4.20 -6.29
C SER A 57 -4.01 -4.99 -5.45
N ARG A 58 -3.57 -5.50 -4.30
CA ARG A 58 -4.44 -6.20 -3.34
C ARG A 58 -4.12 -5.70 -1.96
N ILE A 59 -5.12 -5.67 -1.10
CA ILE A 59 -4.98 -5.15 0.25
C ILE A 59 -5.46 -6.18 1.26
N VAL A 60 -4.70 -6.31 2.34
CA VAL A 60 -5.08 -7.09 3.51
C VAL A 60 -5.26 -6.11 4.65
N VAL A 61 -6.46 -6.08 5.23
CA VAL A 61 -6.74 -5.21 6.37
C VAL A 61 -6.61 -6.01 7.65
N LEU A 62 -5.76 -5.52 8.56
CA LEU A 62 -5.48 -6.18 9.82
C LEU A 62 -5.96 -5.33 10.99
N LYS A 63 -6.47 -5.98 12.02
CA LYS A 63 -6.81 -5.34 13.28
C LYS A 63 -6.50 -6.31 14.41
N ASN A 64 -5.70 -5.85 15.38
CA ASN A 64 -5.33 -6.66 16.55
C ASN A 64 -4.74 -8.01 16.15
N GLY A 65 -3.92 -8.00 15.09
CA GLY A 65 -3.25 -9.21 14.64
C GLY A 65 -4.11 -10.17 13.85
N LYS A 66 -5.34 -9.77 13.52
CA LYS A 66 -6.27 -10.64 12.78
C LYS A 66 -6.61 -10.01 11.45
N VAL A 67 -6.80 -10.85 10.44
CA VAL A 67 -7.22 -10.41 9.12
C VAL A 67 -8.70 -10.11 9.15
N CYS A 68 -9.04 -8.87 8.80
CA CYS A 68 -10.45 -8.46 8.74
C CYS A 68 -11.01 -8.64 7.33
N GLU A 69 -10.20 -8.33 6.34
CA GLU A 69 -10.68 -8.33 4.97
C GLU A 69 -9.52 -8.42 4.00
N ILE A 70 -9.70 -9.12 2.88
CA ILE A 70 -8.73 -9.18 1.79
C ILE A 70 -9.49 -8.94 0.49
N ASN A 71 -8.99 -8.01 -0.34
CA ASN A 71 -9.62 -7.80 -1.63
C ASN A 71 -8.69 -7.03 -2.55
N GLU A 72 -9.08 -6.96 -3.82
CA GLU A 72 -8.41 -6.07 -4.76
C GLU A 72 -8.59 -4.63 -4.30
N THR A 73 -7.60 -3.80 -4.60
CA THR A 73 -7.56 -2.44 -4.08
C THR A 73 -8.83 -1.65 -4.38
N GLU A 74 -9.23 -1.59 -5.64
CA GLU A 74 -10.39 -0.76 -5.98
C GLU A 74 -11.68 -1.33 -5.42
N LYS A 75 -11.82 -2.65 -5.39
CA LYS A 75 -13.00 -3.26 -4.79
C LYS A 75 -13.09 -2.97 -3.31
N LEU A 76 -11.96 -3.02 -2.61
CA LEU A 76 -11.95 -2.77 -1.18
C LEU A 76 -12.33 -1.32 -0.87
N PHE A 77 -11.84 -0.37 -1.66
CA PHE A 77 -12.14 1.03 -1.41
C PHE A 77 -13.56 1.43 -1.78
N HIS A 78 -14.12 0.81 -2.84
CA HIS A 78 -15.48 1.15 -3.28
C HIS A 78 -16.55 0.33 -2.56
N PHE A 79 -16.23 -0.91 -2.20
CA PHE A 79 -17.20 -1.82 -1.59
C PHE A 79 -16.60 -2.54 -0.39
N PRO A 80 -16.21 -1.79 0.66
CA PRO A 80 -15.63 -2.45 1.84
C PRO A 80 -16.66 -3.32 2.53
N ALA A 81 -16.28 -4.53 2.90
CA ALA A 81 -17.20 -5.48 3.52
C ALA A 81 -17.15 -5.45 5.03
N HIS A 82 -15.97 -5.22 5.61
CA HIS A 82 -15.81 -5.25 7.06
C HIS A 82 -15.99 -3.86 7.65
N GLU A 83 -16.62 -3.80 8.84
CA GLU A 83 -16.86 -2.52 9.51
C GLU A 83 -15.59 -1.74 9.76
N TYR A 84 -14.52 -2.43 10.15
CA TYR A 84 -13.25 -1.74 10.42
C TYR A 84 -12.69 -1.13 9.15
N THR A 85 -12.81 -1.81 8.02
CA THR A 85 -12.37 -1.27 6.74
C THR A 85 -13.15 -0.01 6.38
N LYS A 86 -14.45 -0.02 6.63
CA LYS A 86 -15.29 1.15 6.39
C LYS A 86 -14.85 2.33 7.24
N GLU A 87 -14.51 2.08 8.50
CA GLU A 87 -14.03 3.13 9.39
C GLU A 87 -12.73 3.73 8.88
N LEU A 88 -11.79 2.88 8.47
CA LEU A 88 -10.52 3.36 7.97
C LEU A 88 -10.70 4.24 6.74
N ILE A 89 -11.55 3.81 5.82
CA ILE A 89 -11.79 4.57 4.60
C ILE A 89 -12.47 5.90 4.92
N ASN A 90 -13.38 5.91 5.87
CA ASN A 90 -14.06 7.14 6.26
C ASN A 90 -13.12 8.16 6.89
N LEU A 91 -12.03 7.68 7.49
CA LEU A 91 -11.02 8.57 8.09
C LEU A 91 -10.02 9.10 7.07
N MET A 92 -10.06 8.59 5.83
CA MET A 92 -9.16 9.08 4.80
C MET A 92 -9.43 10.55 4.50
N PRO A 93 -8.36 11.31 4.22
CA PRO A 93 -8.56 12.68 3.75
C PRO A 93 -9.39 12.69 2.47
N LYS A 94 -10.27 13.66 2.35
CA LYS A 94 -11.19 13.75 1.23
C LYS A 94 -10.68 14.72 0.16
N ILE A 95 -9.39 14.74 -0.04
CA ILE A 95 -8.78 15.69 -0.96
C ILE A 95 -9.28 15.49 -2.39
N GLU A 96 -9.39 14.24 -2.80
CA GLU A 96 -9.81 13.96 -4.16
C GLU A 96 -11.23 14.41 -4.43
N SER A 97 -12.04 14.56 -3.40
CA SER A 97 -13.41 15.05 -3.61
C SER A 97 -13.44 16.54 -3.94
N ILE A 98 -12.34 17.23 -3.75
CA ILE A 98 -12.22 18.64 -4.08
C ILE A 98 -11.87 18.82 -5.56
N LEU A 99 -11.21 17.84 -6.09
CA LEU A 99 -10.75 17.90 -7.46
C LEU A 99 -11.85 17.46 -8.42
#